data_297782e56c8449d06569720e39bbbffc
#
_entry.id   297782e56c8449d06569720e39bbbffc
#
_cell.length_a   1.000
_cell.length_b   1.000
_cell.length_c   1.000
_cell.angle_alpha   90.00
_cell.angle_beta   90.00
_cell.angle_gamma   90.00
#
_symmetry.space_group_name_H-M   'P 1'
#
loop_
_entity.id
_entity.type
_entity.pdbx_description
1 polymer ?
#
loop_
_entity_poly.entity_id
_entity_poly.type
_entity_poly.pdbx_seq_one_letter_code
_entity_poly.pdbx_strand_id
1 'polypeptide(L)'
;MTLKKIEYINYQIYLNWFDTFSEEFPVNKVVYVKTEPEICHLRIVTRSREGESNIPIEYLQNCNNYHNNMLDINLADCVCSDQLILDGNVDIDQNTDQLEKWINEIECFIRK
;
A
#
# COMPACT_ATOMS: atom_id res chain seq x y z
N MET A 1 9.94 30.11 -11.36
CA MET A 1 10.07 28.71 -10.98
C MET A 1 8.70 28.04 -11.07
N THR A 2 8.61 26.96 -11.81
CA THR A 2 7.35 26.25 -12.00
C THR A 2 7.08 25.26 -10.87
N LEU A 3 5.82 25.02 -10.55
CA LEU A 3 5.41 24.03 -9.55
C LEU A 3 6.00 22.64 -9.83
N LYS A 4 6.09 22.27 -11.12
CA LYS A 4 6.69 20.99 -11.52
C LYS A 4 8.14 20.83 -11.06
N LYS A 5 8.90 21.92 -11.04
CA LYS A 5 10.30 21.91 -10.62
C LYS A 5 10.42 21.70 -9.11
N ILE A 6 9.50 22.26 -8.32
CA ILE A 6 9.44 22.07 -6.88
C ILE A 6 9.04 20.62 -6.56
N GLU A 7 8.05 20.08 -7.27
CA GLU A 7 7.61 18.70 -7.11
C GLU A 7 8.72 17.71 -7.44
N TYR A 8 9.49 17.97 -8.49
CA TYR A 8 10.62 17.13 -8.86
C TYR A 8 11.70 17.11 -7.77
N ILE A 9 12.01 18.28 -7.20
CA ILE A 9 12.99 18.38 -6.13
C ILE A 9 12.52 17.61 -4.88
N ASN A 10 11.26 17.75 -4.52
CA ASN A 10 10.68 17.00 -3.41
C ASN A 10 10.74 15.50 -3.66
N TYR A 11 10.46 15.06 -4.88
CA TYR A 11 10.54 13.66 -5.26
C TYR A 11 11.96 13.11 -5.10
N GLN A 12 12.97 13.87 -5.52
CA GLN A 12 14.38 13.50 -5.37
C GLN A 12 14.78 13.39 -3.89
N ILE A 13 14.28 14.30 -3.06
CA ILE A 13 14.54 14.26 -1.62
C ILE A 13 13.94 12.99 -1.02
N TYR A 14 12.72 12.62 -1.38
CA TYR A 14 12.09 11.40 -0.92
C TYR A 14 12.88 10.17 -1.33
N LEU A 15 13.36 10.09 -2.57
CA LEU A 15 14.16 8.98 -3.04
C LEU A 15 15.45 8.84 -2.25
N ASN A 16 16.16 9.96 -2.00
CA ASN A 16 17.38 9.95 -1.22
C ASN A 16 17.15 9.49 0.20
N TRP A 17 16.08 9.96 0.84
CA TRP A 17 15.70 9.53 2.19
C TRP A 17 15.39 8.03 2.21
N PHE A 18 14.62 7.57 1.23
CA PHE A 18 14.25 6.16 1.12
C PHE A 18 15.48 5.28 0.97
N ASP A 19 16.41 5.65 0.10
CA ASP A 19 17.65 4.89 -0.11
C ASP A 19 18.48 4.82 1.17
N THR A 20 18.62 5.95 1.87
CA THR A 20 19.37 6.03 3.13
C THR A 20 18.77 5.13 4.19
N PHE A 21 17.45 5.21 4.39
CA PHE A 21 16.76 4.37 5.37
C PHE A 21 16.78 2.90 4.99
N SER A 22 16.70 2.59 3.70
CA SER A 22 16.73 1.21 3.23
C SER A 22 18.07 0.54 3.49
N GLU A 23 19.16 1.29 3.46
CA GLU A 23 20.50 0.77 3.79
C GLU A 23 20.64 0.49 5.28
N GLU A 24 20.13 1.40 6.14
CA GLU A 24 20.20 1.24 7.59
C GLU A 24 19.17 0.27 8.14
N PHE A 25 17.95 0.30 7.57
CA PHE A 25 16.82 -0.49 8.02
C PHE A 25 16.19 -1.22 6.83
N PRO A 26 16.83 -2.29 6.34
CA PRO A 26 16.28 -3.03 5.20
C PRO A 26 14.92 -3.64 5.53
N VAL A 27 14.03 -3.62 4.55
CA VAL A 27 12.70 -4.23 4.68
C VAL A 27 12.86 -5.73 4.52
N ASN A 28 12.64 -6.49 5.60
CA ASN A 28 12.77 -7.93 5.60
C ASN A 28 11.47 -8.65 5.28
N LYS A 29 10.34 -8.04 5.65
CA LYS A 29 9.01 -8.62 5.46
C LYS A 29 8.01 -7.54 5.13
N VAL A 30 7.02 -7.88 4.28
CA VAL A 30 5.97 -6.96 3.87
C VAL A 30 4.61 -7.62 4.13
N VAL A 31 3.71 -6.89 4.77
CA VAL A 31 2.30 -7.27 4.89
C VAL A 31 1.51 -6.34 3.99
N TYR A 32 0.86 -6.89 2.98
CA TYR A 32 0.11 -6.11 2.01
C TYR A 32 -1.38 -6.45 2.10
N VAL A 33 -2.17 -5.46 2.50
CA VAL A 33 -3.64 -5.59 2.51
C VAL A 33 -4.13 -5.13 1.14
N LYS A 34 -4.42 -6.10 0.28
CA LYS A 34 -4.81 -5.84 -1.10
C LYS A 34 -6.32 -5.68 -1.22
N THR A 35 -6.75 -4.51 -1.69
CA THR A 35 -8.18 -4.20 -1.90
C THR A 35 -8.37 -3.74 -3.34
N GLU A 36 -9.42 -4.23 -3.99
CA GLU A 36 -9.74 -3.82 -5.36
C GLU A 36 -10.08 -2.32 -5.41
N PRO A 37 -9.67 -1.61 -6.49
CA PRO A 37 -9.93 -0.16 -6.60
C PRO A 37 -11.41 0.22 -6.50
N GLU A 38 -12.30 -0.60 -7.02
CA GLU A 38 -13.74 -0.37 -6.98
C GLU A 38 -14.25 -0.38 -5.53
N ILE A 39 -13.73 -1.27 -4.71
CA ILE A 39 -14.09 -1.38 -3.30
C ILE A 39 -13.51 -0.21 -2.51
N CYS A 40 -12.28 0.18 -2.81
CA CYS A 40 -11.67 1.37 -2.22
C CYS A 40 -12.50 2.62 -2.51
N HIS A 41 -12.94 2.78 -3.75
CA HIS A 41 -13.77 3.92 -4.15
C HIS A 41 -15.10 3.93 -3.39
N LEU A 42 -15.75 2.78 -3.29
CA LEU A 42 -17.00 2.64 -2.55
C LEU A 42 -16.82 3.02 -1.07
N ARG A 43 -15.72 2.58 -0.46
CA ARG A 43 -15.42 2.90 0.95
C ARG A 43 -15.16 4.38 1.15
N ILE A 44 -14.49 5.04 0.20
CA ILE A 44 -14.25 6.48 0.24
C ILE A 44 -15.58 7.24 0.20
N VAL A 45 -16.48 6.86 -0.70
CA VAL A 45 -17.80 7.48 -0.83
C VAL A 45 -18.62 7.26 0.45
N THR A 46 -18.59 6.05 1.01
CA THR A 46 -19.32 5.72 2.24
C THR A 46 -18.77 6.50 3.43
N ARG A 47 -17.46 6.67 3.52
CA ARG A 47 -16.83 7.42 4.61
C ARG A 47 -17.14 8.91 4.53
N SER A 48 -17.30 9.45 3.34
CA SER A 48 -17.70 10.84 3.07
C SER A 48 -16.84 11.91 3.75
N ARG A 49 -15.54 11.67 3.84
CA ARG A 49 -14.62 12.69 4.36
C ARG A 49 -14.49 13.85 3.38
N GLU A 50 -14.38 15.05 3.94
CA GLU A 50 -14.23 16.26 3.16
C GLU A 50 -12.94 16.19 2.32
N GLY A 51 -13.06 16.53 1.04
CA GLY A 51 -11.94 16.50 0.10
C GLY A 51 -11.66 15.16 -0.55
N GLU A 52 -12.20 14.05 -0.03
CA GLU A 52 -11.98 12.73 -0.60
C GLU A 52 -13.03 12.33 -1.63
N SER A 53 -14.21 12.96 -1.62
CA SER A 53 -15.31 12.64 -2.52
C SER A 53 -14.95 12.82 -4.00
N ASN A 54 -13.92 13.61 -4.29
CA ASN A 54 -13.48 13.93 -5.66
C ASN A 54 -12.36 13.02 -6.16
N ILE A 55 -11.95 12.01 -5.40
CA ILE A 55 -10.91 11.08 -5.82
C ILE A 55 -11.47 10.17 -6.92
N PRO A 56 -10.93 10.24 -8.16
CA PRO A 56 -11.43 9.41 -9.26
C PRO A 56 -10.96 7.96 -9.11
N ILE A 57 -11.77 7.03 -9.64
CA ILE A 57 -11.42 5.61 -9.61
C ILE A 57 -10.14 5.33 -10.39
N GLU A 58 -9.87 6.10 -11.44
CA GLU A 58 -8.65 5.96 -12.23
C GLU A 58 -7.39 6.14 -11.36
N TYR A 59 -7.42 7.09 -10.45
CA TYR A 59 -6.32 7.31 -9.51
C TYR A 59 -6.10 6.07 -8.63
N LEU A 60 -7.18 5.47 -8.14
CA LEU A 60 -7.11 4.28 -7.30
C LEU A 60 -6.60 3.07 -8.10
N GLN A 61 -7.00 2.96 -9.37
CA GLN A 61 -6.49 1.90 -10.25
C GLN A 61 -4.99 2.06 -10.48
N ASN A 62 -4.52 3.29 -10.68
CA ASN A 62 -3.10 3.57 -10.84
C ASN A 62 -2.32 3.23 -9.58
N CYS A 63 -2.83 3.58 -8.42
CA CYS A 63 -2.20 3.23 -7.13
C CYS A 63 -2.12 1.71 -6.96
N ASN A 64 -3.17 0.99 -7.32
CA ASN A 64 -3.20 -0.46 -7.26
C ASN A 64 -2.12 -1.07 -8.16
N ASN A 65 -1.98 -0.57 -9.39
CA ASN A 65 -0.98 -1.04 -10.33
C ASN A 65 0.44 -0.76 -9.82
N TYR A 66 0.69 0.40 -9.25
CA TYR A 66 1.99 0.73 -8.68
C TYR A 66 2.35 -0.19 -7.51
N HIS A 67 1.40 -0.48 -6.63
CA HIS A 67 1.62 -1.40 -5.52
C HIS A 67 1.89 -2.82 -6.02
N ASN A 68 1.13 -3.29 -6.99
CA ASN A 68 1.33 -4.61 -7.56
C ASN A 68 2.70 -4.74 -8.21
N ASN A 69 3.15 -3.71 -8.93
CA ASN A 69 4.46 -3.71 -9.56
C ASN A 69 5.59 -3.66 -8.52
N MET A 70 5.44 -2.83 -7.49
CA MET A 70 6.43 -2.68 -6.43
C MET A 70 6.66 -3.98 -5.66
N LEU A 71 5.61 -4.78 -5.50
CA LEU A 71 5.64 -6.01 -4.72
C LEU A 71 5.73 -7.28 -5.58
N ASP A 72 5.88 -7.14 -6.90
CA ASP A 72 6.01 -8.29 -7.80
C ASP A 72 7.38 -8.94 -7.62
N ILE A 73 7.39 -10.15 -7.10
CA ILE A 73 8.63 -10.90 -6.82
C ILE A 73 9.40 -11.28 -8.08
N ASN A 74 8.75 -11.23 -9.24
CA ASN A 74 9.40 -11.52 -10.52
C ASN A 74 10.18 -10.34 -11.08
N LEU A 75 10.01 -9.14 -10.49
CA LEU A 75 10.71 -7.94 -10.92
C LEU A 75 11.96 -7.72 -10.06
N ALA A 76 13.04 -7.23 -10.70
CA ALA A 76 14.29 -6.94 -10.01
C ALA A 76 14.15 -5.83 -8.96
N ASP A 77 13.18 -4.93 -9.14
CA ASP A 77 12.94 -3.79 -8.25
C ASP A 77 11.97 -4.12 -7.11
N CYS A 78 11.64 -5.39 -6.90
CA CYS A 78 10.75 -5.78 -5.81
C CYS A 78 11.34 -5.36 -4.46
N VAL A 79 10.52 -4.69 -3.64
CA VAL A 79 10.95 -4.18 -2.34
C VAL A 79 11.35 -5.30 -1.40
N CYS A 80 10.58 -6.38 -1.40
CA CYS A 80 10.85 -7.54 -0.54
C CYS A 80 10.15 -8.76 -1.09
N SER A 81 10.85 -9.90 -1.11
CA SER A 81 10.28 -11.16 -1.61
C SER A 81 9.47 -11.91 -0.54
N ASP A 82 9.70 -11.61 0.74
CA ASP A 82 8.98 -12.25 1.84
C ASP A 82 7.72 -11.44 2.16
N GLN A 83 6.59 -11.85 1.58
CA GLN A 83 5.35 -11.10 1.59
C GLN A 83 4.19 -11.91 2.13
N LEU A 84 3.34 -11.28 2.94
CA LEU A 84 2.04 -11.79 3.33
C LEU A 84 0.98 -10.90 2.70
N ILE A 85 0.14 -11.48 1.84
CA ILE A 85 -0.93 -10.76 1.17
C ILE A 85 -2.26 -11.10 1.84
N LEU A 86 -2.96 -10.08 2.32
CA LEU A 86 -4.27 -10.22 2.95
C LEU A 86 -5.36 -9.68 2.03
N ASP A 87 -6.53 -10.32 2.06
CA ASP A 87 -7.68 -9.89 1.26
C ASP A 87 -8.40 -8.72 1.92
N GLY A 88 -8.10 -7.51 1.47
CA GLY A 88 -8.71 -6.28 1.98
C GLY A 88 -10.13 -6.02 1.49
N ASN A 89 -10.67 -6.88 0.61
CA ASN A 89 -12.04 -6.76 0.13
C ASN A 89 -13.08 -7.16 1.19
N VAL A 90 -12.65 -7.88 2.21
CA VAL A 90 -13.52 -8.30 3.31
C VAL A 90 -13.77 -7.13 4.26
N ASP A 91 -15.03 -6.92 4.61
CA ASP A 91 -15.41 -5.90 5.59
C ASP A 91 -15.20 -6.45 7.01
N ILE A 92 -14.14 -5.99 7.66
CA ILE A 92 -13.76 -6.46 9.00
C ILE A 92 -14.73 -6.00 10.09
N ASP A 93 -15.49 -4.94 9.85
CA ASP A 93 -16.50 -4.47 10.82
C ASP A 93 -17.68 -5.45 10.91
N GLN A 94 -17.99 -6.12 9.80
CA GLN A 94 -19.03 -7.15 9.74
C GLN A 94 -18.48 -8.56 9.96
N ASN A 95 -17.18 -8.75 9.80
CA ASN A 95 -16.50 -10.05 9.89
C ASN A 95 -15.35 -9.98 10.88
N THR A 96 -15.69 -9.87 12.18
CA THR A 96 -14.67 -9.75 13.24
C THR A 96 -13.75 -10.97 13.33
N ASP A 97 -14.26 -12.14 12.96
CA ASP A 97 -13.46 -13.37 12.92
C ASP A 97 -12.31 -13.26 11.91
N GLN A 98 -12.53 -12.54 10.81
CA GLN A 98 -11.50 -12.32 9.80
C GLN A 98 -10.37 -11.46 10.35
N LEU A 99 -10.69 -10.46 11.18
CA LEU A 99 -9.67 -9.64 11.82
C LEU A 99 -8.78 -10.46 12.73
N GLU A 100 -9.34 -11.38 13.51
CA GLU A 100 -8.57 -12.27 14.37
C GLU A 100 -7.66 -13.19 13.55
N LYS A 101 -8.16 -13.71 12.43
CA LYS A 101 -7.36 -14.52 11.51
C LYS A 101 -6.18 -13.71 10.97
N TRP A 102 -6.40 -12.47 10.56
CA TRP A 102 -5.34 -11.61 10.05
C TRP A 102 -4.27 -11.36 11.12
N ILE A 103 -4.68 -11.08 12.36
CA ILE A 103 -3.75 -10.85 13.46
C ILE A 103 -2.89 -12.08 13.69
N ASN A 104 -3.49 -13.26 13.70
CA ASN A 104 -2.78 -14.52 13.88
C ASN A 104 -1.81 -14.81 12.72
N GLU A 105 -2.24 -14.56 11.49
CA GLU A 105 -1.40 -14.75 10.32
C GLU A 105 -0.20 -13.81 10.33
N ILE A 106 -0.41 -12.55 10.69
CA ILE A 106 0.66 -11.55 10.79
C ILE A 106 1.64 -11.95 11.87
N GLU A 107 1.16 -12.38 13.03
CA GLU A 107 2.02 -12.81 14.13
C GLU A 107 2.87 -14.01 13.72
N CYS A 108 2.29 -15.01 13.09
CA CYS A 108 3.02 -16.17 12.58
C CYS A 108 4.04 -15.77 11.53
N PHE A 109 3.68 -14.85 10.64
CA PHE A 109 4.57 -14.36 9.59
C PHE A 109 5.77 -13.61 10.15
N ILE A 110 5.56 -12.78 11.16
CA ILE A 110 6.65 -12.02 11.79
C ILE A 110 7.62 -12.94 12.51
N ARG A 111 7.13 -14.02 13.12
CA ARG A 111 7.94 -14.97 13.90
C ARG A 111 8.73 -15.96 13.06
N LYS A 112 8.44 -16.04 11.77
CA LYS A 112 9.24 -16.91 10.88
C LYS A 112 10.72 -16.45 10.85
#